data_9b2b028caaf3e226e8d753b06e38c636
#
_entry.id   9b2b028caaf3e226e8d753b06e38c636
#
_cell.length_a   1.000
_cell.length_b   1.000
_cell.length_c   1.000
_cell.angle_alpha   90.00
_cell.angle_beta   90.00
_cell.angle_gamma   90.00
#
_symmetry.space_group_name_H-M   'P 1'
#
loop_
_entity.id
_entity.type
_entity.pdbx_description
1 polymer ?
#
loop_
_entity_poly.entity_id
_entity_poly.type
_entity_poly.pdbx_seq_one_letter_code
_entity_poly.pdbx_strand_id
1 'polypeptide(L)'
;MGKTGLRDHARAMLLEIADDIDTHQSESEQADKSKGREPKDREESWAEVHGGDRQTSGFSVIETVSEFRALRASVVSHWSHAYPTIAGQQLEDLTRFHEAIDQAVAESLEQYATVKEMETRLFGAILVASPDPIFVLDLEGRFVYANRATADLFALESVAIIGKSTFDLGFPFASDFQRNLEKVVSDQSTYRGKFVHSFTSGQGERFEYVLAPVLDEDRNTEATVCIARDITKQAIAEEKAWHNAHHDLLTGLPNRRLFLDRLEQGVKHADRTSLALSVLFMDLDGFKEVNDLFGHEAGDRLLSAVAGRLTDCVREEDTVARLGGDEFTVILTGAKQREDAEQVAQSIIDALEMPFQIAQKPVRISVSIGISFYPQDASTPVALLEAADQAMYKAKKSGSSWMRF
;
A
#
# COMPACT_ATOMS: atom_id res chain seq x y z
N MET A 1 -24.35 0.16 -23.99
CA MET A 1 -24.93 1.14 -24.95
C MET A 1 -26.18 0.55 -25.58
N GLY A 2 -27.29 1.28 -25.60
CA GLY A 2 -28.57 0.74 -26.05
C GLY A 2 -28.71 0.73 -27.58
N LYS A 3 -29.78 0.10 -28.06
CA LYS A 3 -30.20 -0.03 -29.48
C LYS A 3 -30.14 1.26 -30.33
N THR A 4 -29.91 2.42 -29.75
CA THR A 4 -29.81 3.73 -30.42
C THR A 4 -28.50 3.93 -31.18
N GLY A 5 -27.35 3.50 -30.64
CA GLY A 5 -26.05 3.69 -31.29
C GLY A 5 -25.88 2.91 -32.61
N LEU A 6 -26.58 1.74 -32.71
CA LEU A 6 -26.55 0.91 -33.92
C LEU A 6 -27.23 1.61 -35.14
N ARG A 7 -28.31 2.37 -34.88
CA ARG A 7 -29.08 3.03 -35.92
C ARG A 7 -28.34 4.21 -36.55
N ASP A 8 -27.49 4.89 -35.77
CA ASP A 8 -26.79 6.07 -36.25
C ASP A 8 -25.61 5.68 -37.15
N HIS A 9 -24.81 4.69 -36.79
CA HIS A 9 -23.71 4.21 -37.63
C HIS A 9 -24.20 3.54 -38.91
N ALA A 10 -25.21 2.70 -38.87
CA ALA A 10 -25.76 2.07 -40.08
C ALA A 10 -26.27 3.10 -41.09
N ARG A 11 -26.91 4.19 -40.63
CA ARG A 11 -27.38 5.26 -41.50
C ARG A 11 -26.19 6.01 -42.12
N ALA A 12 -25.19 6.36 -41.35
CA ALA A 12 -24.01 7.07 -41.81
C ALA A 12 -23.22 6.24 -42.84
N MET A 13 -22.99 4.96 -42.55
CA MET A 13 -22.37 4.03 -43.51
C MET A 13 -23.14 3.88 -44.80
N LEU A 14 -24.47 3.77 -44.74
CA LEU A 14 -25.28 3.68 -45.95
C LEU A 14 -25.25 4.97 -46.78
N LEU A 15 -25.16 6.13 -46.17
CA LEU A 15 -24.98 7.39 -46.88
C LEU A 15 -23.61 7.48 -47.54
N GLU A 16 -22.55 7.06 -46.87
CA GLU A 16 -21.18 6.98 -47.42
C GLU A 16 -21.10 6.02 -48.61
N ILE A 17 -21.73 4.83 -48.47
CA ILE A 17 -21.84 3.85 -49.58
C ILE A 17 -22.63 4.40 -50.75
N ALA A 18 -23.74 5.14 -50.52
CA ALA A 18 -24.54 5.71 -51.56
C ALA A 18 -23.76 6.81 -52.34
N ASP A 19 -23.01 7.65 -51.64
CA ASP A 19 -22.15 8.69 -52.19
C ASP A 19 -21.01 8.08 -53.05
N ASP A 20 -20.46 6.95 -52.60
CA ASP A 20 -19.44 6.19 -53.35
C ASP A 20 -20.01 5.54 -54.64
N ILE A 21 -21.23 5.05 -54.59
CA ILE A 21 -21.92 4.49 -55.77
C ILE A 21 -22.19 5.55 -56.82
N ASP A 22 -22.55 6.78 -56.40
CA ASP A 22 -22.85 7.92 -57.31
C ASP A 22 -21.58 8.55 -57.89
N THR A 23 -20.42 8.29 -57.34
CA THR A 23 -19.13 8.83 -57.78
C THR A 23 -18.60 8.03 -58.99
N HIS A 24 -18.26 8.70 -60.08
CA HIS A 24 -17.68 8.07 -61.25
C HIS A 24 -16.25 7.59 -60.97
N GLN A 25 -16.04 6.28 -60.94
CA GLN A 25 -14.75 5.65 -60.71
C GLN A 25 -14.15 5.11 -62.00
N SER A 26 -12.84 5.26 -62.19
CA SER A 26 -12.11 4.60 -63.28
C SER A 26 -11.95 3.09 -63.03
N GLU A 27 -11.75 2.30 -64.10
CA GLU A 27 -11.50 0.84 -63.98
C GLU A 27 -10.29 0.52 -63.08
N SER A 28 -9.28 1.44 -63.03
CA SER A 28 -8.10 1.29 -62.17
C SER A 28 -8.44 1.49 -60.69
N GLU A 29 -9.25 2.50 -60.38
CA GLU A 29 -9.71 2.79 -59.01
C GLU A 29 -10.60 1.65 -58.47
N GLN A 30 -11.46 1.10 -59.30
CA GLN A 30 -12.28 -0.07 -58.96
C GLN A 30 -11.42 -1.33 -58.69
N ALA A 31 -10.36 -1.55 -59.52
CA ALA A 31 -9.43 -2.67 -59.30
C ALA A 31 -8.56 -2.50 -58.05
N ASP A 32 -8.23 -1.30 -57.64
CA ASP A 32 -7.46 -1.03 -56.42
C ASP A 32 -8.34 -1.08 -55.18
N LYS A 33 -9.59 -0.62 -55.23
CA LYS A 33 -10.61 -0.83 -54.17
C LYS A 33 -10.88 -2.32 -53.91
N SER A 34 -11.08 -3.09 -54.95
CA SER A 34 -11.31 -4.53 -54.86
C SER A 34 -10.14 -5.29 -54.24
N LYS A 35 -8.95 -4.70 -54.14
CA LYS A 35 -7.73 -5.24 -53.56
C LYS A 35 -7.37 -4.64 -52.23
N GLY A 36 -8.20 -3.73 -51.67
CA GLY A 36 -7.95 -3.04 -50.41
C GLY A 36 -6.73 -2.09 -50.48
N ARG A 37 -6.41 -1.48 -51.65
CA ARG A 37 -5.24 -0.63 -51.85
C ARG A 37 -5.56 0.86 -51.98
N GLU A 38 -6.59 1.33 -51.31
CA GLU A 38 -6.88 2.78 -51.29
C GLU A 38 -5.79 3.57 -50.50
N PRO A 39 -5.49 4.83 -50.95
CA PRO A 39 -4.57 5.73 -50.22
C PRO A 39 -5.12 6.06 -48.84
N LYS A 40 -4.30 5.92 -47.76
CA LYS A 40 -4.66 6.14 -46.34
C LYS A 40 -4.72 7.62 -45.90
N ASP A 41 -4.85 8.59 -46.78
CA ASP A 41 -4.83 10.04 -46.49
C ASP A 41 -6.26 10.65 -46.35
N ARG A 42 -7.22 9.88 -45.86
CA ARG A 42 -8.61 10.32 -45.66
C ARG A 42 -9.01 10.30 -44.17
N GLU A 43 -10.05 11.07 -43.83
CA GLU A 43 -10.75 10.93 -42.54
C GLU A 43 -11.25 9.52 -42.35
N GLU A 44 -11.29 9.03 -41.05
CA GLU A 44 -11.78 7.69 -40.72
C GLU A 44 -13.17 7.45 -41.33
N SER A 45 -13.35 6.32 -41.98
CA SER A 45 -14.67 5.95 -42.50
C SER A 45 -15.63 5.57 -41.37
N TRP A 46 -16.94 5.68 -41.62
CA TRP A 46 -17.93 5.22 -40.65
C TRP A 46 -17.83 3.70 -40.36
N ALA A 47 -17.31 2.92 -41.27
CA ALA A 47 -17.02 1.52 -41.08
C ALA A 47 -15.84 1.29 -40.09
N GLU A 48 -14.79 2.10 -40.19
CA GLU A 48 -13.66 2.09 -39.22
C GLU A 48 -14.14 2.47 -37.81
N VAL A 49 -14.88 3.60 -37.71
CA VAL A 49 -15.48 4.02 -36.41
C VAL A 49 -16.34 2.91 -35.82
N HIS A 50 -17.17 2.29 -36.67
CA HIS A 50 -18.02 1.15 -36.22
C HIS A 50 -17.20 -0.03 -35.68
N GLY A 51 -16.14 -0.41 -36.36
CA GLY A 51 -15.26 -1.51 -35.92
C GLY A 51 -14.59 -1.23 -34.58
N GLY A 52 -14.07 -0.01 -34.38
CA GLY A 52 -13.47 0.43 -33.12
C GLY A 52 -14.47 0.45 -31.96
N ASP A 53 -15.66 1.00 -32.20
CA ASP A 53 -16.75 1.07 -31.20
C ASP A 53 -17.27 -0.30 -30.79
N ARG A 54 -17.32 -1.25 -31.74
CA ARG A 54 -17.75 -2.63 -31.44
C ARG A 54 -16.72 -3.36 -30.59
N GLN A 55 -15.46 -3.21 -30.89
CA GLN A 55 -14.37 -3.76 -30.05
C GLN A 55 -14.45 -3.20 -28.62
N THR A 56 -14.51 -1.88 -28.49
CA THR A 56 -14.56 -1.20 -27.18
C THR A 56 -15.82 -1.55 -26.37
N SER A 57 -16.93 -1.89 -27.06
CA SER A 57 -18.20 -2.30 -26.45
C SER A 57 -18.27 -3.80 -26.13
N GLY A 58 -17.19 -4.57 -26.38
CA GLY A 58 -17.12 -6.00 -26.07
C GLY A 58 -17.79 -6.93 -27.07
N PHE A 59 -18.13 -6.44 -28.25
CA PHE A 59 -18.68 -7.30 -29.33
C PHE A 59 -17.57 -8.19 -29.90
N SER A 60 -17.95 -9.42 -30.23
CA SER A 60 -17.07 -10.33 -30.97
C SER A 60 -16.99 -9.95 -32.45
N VAL A 61 -15.92 -10.40 -33.13
CA VAL A 61 -15.79 -10.30 -34.59
C VAL A 61 -17.01 -10.86 -35.33
N ILE A 62 -17.56 -12.00 -34.85
CA ILE A 62 -18.72 -12.68 -35.45
C ILE A 62 -19.97 -11.80 -35.35
N GLU A 63 -20.18 -11.15 -34.21
CA GLU A 63 -21.33 -10.24 -34.01
C GLU A 63 -21.20 -9.02 -34.91
N THR A 64 -20.01 -8.40 -34.98
CA THR A 64 -19.74 -7.26 -35.87
C THR A 64 -20.01 -7.60 -37.34
N VAL A 65 -19.54 -8.73 -37.83
CA VAL A 65 -19.81 -9.19 -39.22
C VAL A 65 -21.30 -9.49 -39.43
N SER A 66 -21.99 -10.00 -38.40
CA SER A 66 -23.43 -10.31 -38.49
C SER A 66 -24.29 -9.05 -38.65
N GLU A 67 -23.87 -7.92 -38.09
CA GLU A 67 -24.52 -6.62 -38.29
C GLU A 67 -24.46 -6.18 -39.75
N PHE A 68 -23.31 -6.30 -40.42
CA PHE A 68 -23.17 -5.99 -41.85
C PHE A 68 -23.99 -6.95 -42.74
N ARG A 69 -24.04 -8.23 -42.37
CA ARG A 69 -24.89 -9.19 -43.10
C ARG A 69 -26.37 -8.84 -43.00
N ALA A 70 -26.84 -8.42 -41.81
CA ALA A 70 -28.22 -7.98 -41.61
C ALA A 70 -28.51 -6.72 -42.41
N LEU A 71 -27.57 -5.73 -42.44
CA LEU A 71 -27.68 -4.51 -43.22
C LEU A 71 -27.77 -4.82 -44.70
N ARG A 72 -26.85 -5.65 -45.25
CA ARG A 72 -26.87 -6.11 -46.66
C ARG A 72 -28.19 -6.75 -47.01
N ALA A 73 -28.67 -7.70 -46.22
CA ALA A 73 -29.94 -8.40 -46.47
C ALA A 73 -31.13 -7.44 -46.48
N SER A 74 -31.14 -6.47 -45.55
CA SER A 74 -32.20 -5.45 -45.51
C SER A 74 -32.26 -4.59 -46.78
N VAL A 75 -31.08 -4.06 -47.21
CA VAL A 75 -31.00 -3.24 -48.41
C VAL A 75 -31.39 -4.03 -49.66
N VAL A 76 -30.86 -5.25 -49.84
CA VAL A 76 -31.19 -6.12 -50.98
C VAL A 76 -32.69 -6.46 -51.01
N SER A 77 -33.31 -6.70 -49.84
CA SER A 77 -34.75 -6.95 -49.75
C SER A 77 -35.57 -5.74 -50.18
N HIS A 78 -35.22 -4.53 -49.76
CA HIS A 78 -35.88 -3.30 -50.18
C HIS A 78 -35.68 -3.04 -51.69
N TRP A 79 -34.46 -3.29 -52.17
CA TRP A 79 -34.16 -3.15 -53.60
C TRP A 79 -35.00 -4.09 -54.48
N SER A 80 -35.09 -5.35 -54.12
CA SER A 80 -35.87 -6.35 -54.86
C SER A 80 -37.41 -6.04 -54.89
N HIS A 81 -37.92 -5.38 -53.87
CA HIS A 81 -39.31 -4.90 -53.85
C HIS A 81 -39.50 -3.68 -54.71
N ALA A 82 -38.54 -2.79 -54.79
CA ALA A 82 -38.60 -1.57 -55.62
C ALA A 82 -38.44 -1.85 -57.12
N TYR A 83 -37.63 -2.89 -57.45
CA TYR A 83 -37.30 -3.24 -58.84
C TYR A 83 -37.62 -4.75 -59.05
N PRO A 84 -38.86 -5.10 -59.36
CA PRO A 84 -39.26 -6.51 -59.56
C PRO A 84 -38.56 -7.19 -60.74
N THR A 85 -38.06 -6.40 -61.71
CA THR A 85 -37.25 -6.86 -62.86
C THR A 85 -35.96 -6.07 -62.89
N ILE A 86 -34.83 -6.70 -62.60
CA ILE A 86 -33.49 -6.08 -62.58
C ILE A 86 -32.93 -6.14 -63.99
N ALA A 87 -32.50 -5.04 -64.59
CA ALA A 87 -31.86 -4.97 -65.89
C ALA A 87 -30.80 -3.85 -65.98
N GLY A 88 -29.70 -4.10 -66.68
CA GLY A 88 -28.70 -3.11 -67.00
C GLY A 88 -28.14 -2.37 -65.78
N GLN A 89 -28.44 -1.09 -65.71
CA GLN A 89 -27.93 -0.18 -64.68
C GLN A 89 -28.19 -0.66 -63.25
N GLN A 90 -29.37 -1.23 -62.95
CA GLN A 90 -29.71 -1.70 -61.60
C GLN A 90 -28.86 -2.92 -61.13
N LEU A 91 -28.39 -3.74 -62.07
CA LEU A 91 -27.47 -4.83 -61.80
C LEU A 91 -26.08 -4.30 -61.46
N GLU A 92 -25.64 -3.28 -62.16
CA GLU A 92 -24.36 -2.61 -61.93
C GLU A 92 -24.36 -1.89 -60.57
N ASP A 93 -25.41 -1.14 -60.24
CA ASP A 93 -25.56 -0.48 -58.94
C ASP A 93 -25.60 -1.49 -57.80
N LEU A 94 -26.28 -2.66 -57.97
CA LEU A 94 -26.29 -3.73 -56.95
C LEU A 94 -24.93 -4.35 -56.77
N THR A 95 -24.14 -4.51 -57.82
CA THR A 95 -22.77 -5.02 -57.76
C THR A 95 -21.87 -4.05 -56.98
N ARG A 96 -21.94 -2.76 -57.29
CA ARG A 96 -21.21 -1.71 -56.55
C ARG A 96 -21.60 -1.68 -55.07
N PHE A 97 -22.88 -1.81 -54.76
CA PHE A 97 -23.34 -1.89 -53.39
C PHE A 97 -22.70 -3.10 -52.61
N HIS A 98 -22.61 -4.27 -53.29
CA HIS A 98 -21.96 -5.44 -52.65
C HIS A 98 -20.47 -5.21 -52.43
N GLU A 99 -19.76 -4.61 -53.39
CA GLU A 99 -18.35 -4.25 -53.30
C GLU A 99 -18.14 -3.24 -52.16
N ALA A 100 -18.95 -2.21 -52.06
CA ALA A 100 -18.85 -1.19 -51.00
C ALA A 100 -19.14 -1.79 -49.59
N ILE A 101 -20.11 -2.70 -49.46
CA ILE A 101 -20.35 -3.39 -48.21
C ILE A 101 -19.20 -4.33 -47.83
N ASP A 102 -18.60 -5.02 -48.81
CA ASP A 102 -17.46 -5.89 -48.54
C ASP A 102 -16.22 -5.07 -48.11
N GLN A 103 -16.03 -3.90 -48.71
CA GLN A 103 -15.02 -2.94 -48.31
C GLN A 103 -15.27 -2.44 -46.86
N ALA A 104 -16.49 -2.00 -46.55
CA ALA A 104 -16.85 -1.53 -45.21
C ALA A 104 -16.67 -2.63 -44.13
N VAL A 105 -16.93 -3.91 -44.47
CA VAL A 105 -16.63 -5.02 -43.56
C VAL A 105 -15.13 -5.15 -43.32
N ALA A 106 -14.31 -5.05 -44.39
CA ALA A 106 -12.86 -5.17 -44.29
C ALA A 106 -12.27 -4.04 -43.43
N GLU A 107 -12.68 -2.77 -43.66
CA GLU A 107 -12.25 -1.60 -42.89
C GLU A 107 -12.65 -1.73 -41.42
N SER A 108 -13.88 -2.12 -41.13
CA SER A 108 -14.39 -2.31 -39.79
C SER A 108 -13.60 -3.39 -39.03
N LEU A 109 -13.25 -4.50 -39.69
CA LEU A 109 -12.46 -5.58 -39.10
C LEU A 109 -10.98 -5.19 -38.88
N GLU A 110 -10.39 -4.42 -39.83
CA GLU A 110 -9.02 -3.90 -39.69
C GLU A 110 -8.94 -2.98 -38.45
N GLN A 111 -9.88 -2.07 -38.32
CA GLN A 111 -9.91 -1.16 -37.17
C GLN A 111 -10.19 -1.92 -35.85
N TYR A 112 -11.13 -2.87 -35.85
CA TYR A 112 -11.38 -3.74 -34.71
C TYR A 112 -10.11 -4.44 -34.24
N ALA A 113 -9.33 -5.03 -35.18
CA ALA A 113 -8.08 -5.70 -34.90
C ALA A 113 -7.01 -4.72 -34.35
N THR A 114 -6.91 -3.54 -34.97
CA THR A 114 -5.96 -2.49 -34.57
C THR A 114 -6.21 -2.02 -33.14
N VAL A 115 -7.46 -1.74 -32.77
CA VAL A 115 -7.83 -1.31 -31.42
C VAL A 115 -7.52 -2.43 -30.41
N LYS A 116 -7.86 -3.67 -30.74
CA LYS A 116 -7.58 -4.84 -29.87
C LYS A 116 -6.08 -5.08 -29.67
N GLU A 117 -5.29 -4.94 -30.72
CA GLU A 117 -3.83 -5.06 -30.61
C GLU A 117 -3.22 -3.93 -29.77
N MET A 118 -3.71 -2.69 -29.96
CA MET A 118 -3.27 -1.55 -29.19
C MET A 118 -3.56 -1.75 -27.70
N GLU A 119 -4.78 -2.18 -27.36
CA GLU A 119 -5.18 -2.48 -26.00
C GLU A 119 -4.27 -3.55 -25.36
N THR A 120 -4.06 -4.66 -26.07
CA THR A 120 -3.16 -5.75 -25.62
C THR A 120 -1.73 -5.26 -25.39
N ARG A 121 -1.20 -4.42 -26.29
CA ARG A 121 0.14 -3.83 -26.16
C ARG A 121 0.24 -2.87 -24.97
N LEU A 122 -0.79 -2.04 -24.75
CA LEU A 122 -0.84 -1.12 -23.62
C LEU A 122 -0.87 -1.89 -22.29
N PHE A 123 -1.70 -2.92 -22.16
CA PHE A 123 -1.72 -3.78 -20.96
C PHE A 123 -0.37 -4.44 -20.73
N GLY A 124 0.23 -5.01 -21.78
CA GLY A 124 1.57 -5.61 -21.70
C GLY A 124 2.63 -4.60 -21.23
N ALA A 125 2.61 -3.38 -21.80
CA ALA A 125 3.55 -2.33 -21.42
C ALA A 125 3.37 -1.88 -19.96
N ILE A 126 2.13 -1.73 -19.49
CA ILE A 126 1.82 -1.38 -18.08
C ILE A 126 2.35 -2.45 -17.13
N LEU A 127 2.10 -3.73 -17.44
CA LEU A 127 2.56 -4.85 -16.61
C LEU A 127 4.09 -4.94 -16.56
N VAL A 128 4.77 -4.72 -17.68
CA VAL A 128 6.25 -4.75 -17.76
C VAL A 128 6.87 -3.54 -17.08
N ALA A 129 6.25 -2.35 -17.18
CA ALA A 129 6.75 -1.11 -16.58
C ALA A 129 6.46 -1.02 -15.07
N SER A 130 5.57 -1.85 -14.53
CA SER A 130 5.25 -1.83 -13.10
C SER A 130 6.46 -2.22 -12.27
N PRO A 131 6.86 -1.40 -11.29
CA PRO A 131 7.90 -1.75 -10.33
C PRO A 131 7.40 -2.76 -9.28
N ASP A 132 6.09 -2.90 -9.13
CA ASP A 132 5.47 -3.82 -8.20
C ASP A 132 5.41 -5.23 -8.81
N PRO A 133 5.75 -6.30 -8.08
CA PRO A 133 5.51 -7.68 -8.48
C PRO A 133 4.03 -7.92 -8.80
N ILE A 134 3.76 -8.35 -10.05
CA ILE A 134 2.42 -8.71 -10.52
C ILE A 134 2.50 -10.11 -11.12
N PHE A 135 1.63 -10.99 -10.65
CA PHE A 135 1.54 -12.34 -11.17
C PHE A 135 0.11 -12.87 -11.14
N VAL A 136 -0.16 -13.83 -11.99
CA VAL A 136 -1.45 -14.50 -12.07
C VAL A 136 -1.23 -15.97 -11.76
N LEU A 137 -2.12 -16.54 -10.96
CA LEU A 137 -2.14 -17.94 -10.57
C LEU A 137 -3.39 -18.62 -11.12
N ASP A 138 -3.25 -19.88 -11.51
CA ASP A 138 -4.40 -20.75 -11.75
C ASP A 138 -5.10 -21.13 -10.43
N LEU A 139 -6.17 -21.93 -10.52
CA LEU A 139 -6.95 -22.34 -9.34
C LEU A 139 -6.18 -23.27 -8.41
N GLU A 140 -5.13 -23.94 -8.90
CA GLU A 140 -4.22 -24.81 -8.17
C GLU A 140 -3.06 -24.03 -7.52
N GLY A 141 -2.97 -22.70 -7.76
CA GLY A 141 -1.94 -21.82 -7.22
C GLY A 141 -0.60 -21.87 -7.99
N ARG A 142 -0.63 -22.26 -9.27
CA ARG A 142 0.53 -22.24 -10.15
C ARG A 142 0.59 -20.94 -10.93
N PHE A 143 1.79 -20.41 -11.11
CA PHE A 143 2.02 -19.19 -11.86
C PHE A 143 1.68 -19.37 -13.35
N VAL A 144 0.72 -18.61 -13.85
CA VAL A 144 0.34 -18.51 -15.26
C VAL A 144 1.02 -17.29 -15.92
N TYR A 145 1.23 -16.25 -15.14
CA TYR A 145 1.91 -15.03 -15.56
C TYR A 145 2.77 -14.47 -14.42
N ALA A 146 3.91 -13.89 -14.77
CA ALA A 146 4.77 -13.16 -13.85
C ALA A 146 5.44 -12.00 -14.60
N ASN A 147 5.31 -10.77 -14.10
CA ASN A 147 6.03 -9.63 -14.66
C ASN A 147 7.51 -9.64 -14.25
N ARG A 148 8.30 -8.70 -14.77
CA ARG A 148 9.72 -8.59 -14.48
C ARG A 148 9.99 -8.40 -12.97
N ALA A 149 9.22 -7.56 -12.29
CA ALA A 149 9.40 -7.33 -10.86
C ALA A 149 9.16 -8.62 -10.02
N THR A 150 8.24 -9.49 -10.47
CA THR A 150 8.06 -10.82 -9.86
C THR A 150 9.28 -11.72 -10.11
N ALA A 151 9.83 -11.69 -11.31
CA ALA A 151 11.03 -12.45 -11.65
C ALA A 151 12.24 -12.00 -10.79
N ASP A 152 12.42 -10.70 -10.65
CA ASP A 152 13.46 -10.10 -9.80
C ASP A 152 13.26 -10.47 -8.32
N LEU A 153 12.00 -10.49 -7.83
CA LEU A 153 11.67 -10.91 -6.46
C LEU A 153 12.12 -12.34 -6.15
N PHE A 154 11.98 -13.26 -7.10
CA PHE A 154 12.39 -14.65 -6.94
C PHE A 154 13.84 -14.92 -7.40
N ALA A 155 14.52 -13.92 -7.93
CA ALA A 155 15.84 -14.05 -8.57
C ALA A 155 15.84 -15.13 -9.67
N LEU A 156 14.76 -15.22 -10.44
CA LEU A 156 14.54 -16.20 -11.52
C LEU A 156 14.09 -15.49 -12.80
N GLU A 157 14.31 -16.11 -13.93
CA GLU A 157 13.67 -15.69 -15.18
C GLU A 157 12.16 -15.97 -15.13
N SER A 158 11.33 -15.07 -15.70
CA SER A 158 9.86 -15.22 -15.69
C SER A 158 9.40 -16.59 -16.23
N VAL A 159 10.05 -17.09 -17.28
CA VAL A 159 9.76 -18.41 -17.87
C VAL A 159 10.00 -19.55 -16.87
N ALA A 160 10.98 -19.41 -15.99
CA ALA A 160 11.30 -20.42 -14.98
C ALA A 160 10.30 -20.46 -13.82
N ILE A 161 9.45 -19.41 -13.68
CA ILE A 161 8.41 -19.30 -12.66
C ILE A 161 7.10 -19.95 -13.13
N ILE A 162 6.78 -19.83 -14.42
CA ILE A 162 5.53 -20.34 -14.98
C ILE A 162 5.36 -21.85 -14.73
N GLY A 163 4.17 -22.25 -14.31
CA GLY A 163 3.79 -23.62 -13.95
C GLY A 163 4.23 -24.08 -12.57
N LYS A 164 5.06 -23.30 -11.85
CA LYS A 164 5.45 -23.59 -10.48
C LYS A 164 4.44 -23.01 -9.49
N SER A 165 4.35 -23.61 -8.30
CA SER A 165 3.61 -23.06 -7.16
C SER A 165 4.53 -22.23 -6.25
N THR A 166 3.94 -21.51 -5.30
CA THR A 166 4.68 -20.78 -4.26
C THR A 166 5.54 -21.74 -3.40
N PHE A 167 5.11 -22.98 -3.22
CA PHE A 167 5.88 -24.02 -2.54
C PHE A 167 7.12 -24.43 -3.33
N ASP A 168 6.99 -24.62 -4.65
CA ASP A 168 8.10 -24.99 -5.54
C ASP A 168 9.18 -23.91 -5.58
N LEU A 169 8.78 -22.65 -5.36
CA LEU A 169 9.67 -21.49 -5.31
C LEU A 169 10.24 -21.20 -3.91
N GLY A 170 9.92 -22.03 -2.90
CA GLY A 170 10.42 -21.86 -1.54
C GLY A 170 9.91 -20.61 -0.81
N PHE A 171 8.68 -20.19 -1.08
CA PHE A 171 8.09 -19.01 -0.45
C PHE A 171 7.92 -19.25 1.06
N PRO A 172 8.46 -18.41 1.94
CA PRO A 172 8.49 -18.67 3.39
C PRO A 172 7.10 -18.78 4.03
N PHE A 173 6.09 -18.15 3.44
CA PHE A 173 4.69 -18.16 3.93
C PHE A 173 3.74 -18.86 2.94
N ALA A 174 4.26 -19.78 2.12
CA ALA A 174 3.49 -20.48 1.08
C ALA A 174 2.20 -21.12 1.61
N SER A 175 2.20 -21.69 2.81
CA SER A 175 1.02 -22.31 3.42
C SER A 175 -0.08 -21.28 3.75
N ASP A 176 0.28 -20.11 4.28
CA ASP A 176 -0.69 -19.05 4.59
C ASP A 176 -1.20 -18.39 3.31
N PHE A 177 -0.30 -18.20 2.33
CA PHE A 177 -0.65 -17.69 1.02
C PHE A 177 -1.63 -18.61 0.30
N GLN A 178 -1.38 -19.91 0.29
CA GLN A 178 -2.26 -20.92 -0.31
C GLN A 178 -3.65 -20.90 0.34
N ARG A 179 -3.73 -20.84 1.66
CA ARG A 179 -5.01 -20.74 2.39
C ARG A 179 -5.78 -19.47 2.03
N ASN A 180 -5.08 -18.35 1.84
CA ASN A 180 -5.71 -17.10 1.45
C ASN A 180 -6.15 -17.13 -0.03
N LEU A 181 -5.40 -17.79 -0.91
CA LEU A 181 -5.76 -18.04 -2.29
C LEU A 181 -7.06 -18.86 -2.37
N GLU A 182 -7.14 -19.98 -1.64
CA GLU A 182 -8.35 -20.82 -1.57
C GLU A 182 -9.59 -20.04 -1.13
N LYS A 183 -9.44 -19.12 -0.16
CA LYS A 183 -10.53 -18.22 0.26
C LYS A 183 -10.93 -17.25 -0.85
N VAL A 184 -9.98 -16.66 -1.56
CA VAL A 184 -10.26 -15.73 -2.67
C VAL A 184 -11.02 -16.45 -3.78
N VAL A 185 -10.63 -17.69 -4.09
CA VAL A 185 -11.30 -18.53 -5.11
C VAL A 185 -12.71 -18.90 -4.67
N SER A 186 -12.88 -19.37 -3.41
CA SER A 186 -14.20 -19.82 -2.91
C SER A 186 -15.19 -18.68 -2.69
N ASP A 187 -14.72 -17.58 -2.11
CA ASP A 187 -15.58 -16.48 -1.68
C ASP A 187 -15.74 -15.40 -2.77
N GLN A 188 -14.99 -15.53 -3.87
CA GLN A 188 -14.90 -14.52 -4.95
C GLN A 188 -14.63 -13.11 -4.44
N SER A 189 -13.81 -13.00 -3.39
CA SER A 189 -13.53 -11.76 -2.68
C SER A 189 -12.05 -11.41 -2.74
N THR A 190 -11.74 -10.12 -2.68
CA THR A 190 -10.35 -9.65 -2.62
C THR A 190 -9.79 -9.84 -1.21
N TYR A 191 -8.56 -10.37 -1.12
CA TYR A 191 -7.81 -10.49 0.12
C TYR A 191 -6.60 -9.54 0.13
N ARG A 192 -6.29 -8.96 1.30
CA ARG A 192 -5.08 -8.16 1.53
C ARG A 192 -4.27 -8.76 2.66
N GLY A 193 -2.97 -8.92 2.45
CA GLY A 193 -2.05 -9.47 3.43
C GLY A 193 -0.70 -8.76 3.42
N LYS A 194 0.12 -9.11 4.40
CA LYS A 194 1.51 -8.64 4.49
C LYS A 194 2.43 -9.83 4.70
N PHE A 195 3.65 -9.75 4.17
CA PHE A 195 4.70 -10.74 4.42
C PHE A 195 6.07 -10.08 4.53
N VAL A 196 6.99 -10.82 5.14
CA VAL A 196 8.41 -10.43 5.19
C VAL A 196 9.20 -11.46 4.40
N HIS A 197 10.05 -10.99 3.52
CA HIS A 197 10.88 -11.85 2.69
C HIS A 197 12.35 -11.39 2.72
N SER A 198 13.27 -12.35 2.73
CA SER A 198 14.71 -12.10 2.74
C SER A 198 15.38 -12.93 1.65
N PHE A 199 15.45 -12.39 0.42
CA PHE A 199 16.06 -13.13 -0.69
C PHE A 199 17.57 -13.00 -0.75
N THR A 200 18.14 -11.81 -0.59
CA THR A 200 19.53 -11.55 -0.94
C THR A 200 20.29 -10.62 0.01
N SER A 201 19.61 -9.79 0.78
CA SER A 201 20.25 -8.69 1.54
C SER A 201 20.46 -8.95 3.03
N GLY A 202 19.96 -10.07 3.56
CA GLY A 202 20.02 -10.36 5.00
C GLY A 202 19.09 -9.47 5.86
N GLN A 203 18.52 -8.42 5.30
CA GLN A 203 17.46 -7.62 5.91
C GLN A 203 16.14 -8.00 5.26
N GLY A 204 15.16 -8.41 6.06
CA GLY A 204 13.84 -8.79 5.57
C GLY A 204 13.12 -7.61 4.91
N GLU A 205 12.82 -7.75 3.63
CA GLU A 205 11.96 -6.81 2.90
C GLU A 205 10.50 -7.06 3.29
N ARG A 206 9.73 -5.99 3.47
CA ARG A 206 8.32 -6.04 3.87
C ARG A 206 7.42 -5.76 2.66
N PHE A 207 6.54 -6.69 2.37
CA PHE A 207 5.58 -6.56 1.27
C PHE A 207 4.15 -6.51 1.78
N GLU A 208 3.33 -5.68 1.16
CA GLU A 208 1.87 -5.77 1.20
C GLU A 208 1.38 -6.35 -0.11
N TYR A 209 0.43 -7.30 -0.08
CA TYR A 209 -0.10 -7.91 -1.30
C TYR A 209 -1.62 -7.94 -1.32
N VAL A 210 -2.15 -7.93 -2.52
CA VAL A 210 -3.57 -8.05 -2.81
C VAL A 210 -3.76 -9.25 -3.72
N LEU A 211 -4.65 -10.17 -3.33
CA LEU A 211 -5.15 -11.25 -4.17
C LEU A 211 -6.57 -10.90 -4.60
N ALA A 212 -6.84 -10.97 -5.89
CA ALA A 212 -8.18 -10.71 -6.43
C ALA A 212 -8.55 -11.79 -7.46
N PRO A 213 -9.81 -12.28 -7.47
CA PRO A 213 -10.25 -13.25 -8.44
C PRO A 213 -10.36 -12.62 -9.83
N VAL A 214 -9.98 -13.37 -10.85
CA VAL A 214 -10.27 -13.09 -12.25
C VAL A 214 -11.46 -13.96 -12.62
N LEU A 215 -12.52 -13.33 -13.11
CA LEU A 215 -13.78 -14.01 -13.43
C LEU A 215 -13.92 -14.23 -14.92
N ASP A 216 -14.42 -15.40 -15.30
CA ASP A 216 -14.85 -15.71 -16.67
C ASP A 216 -16.17 -15.04 -17.06
N GLU A 217 -16.67 -15.29 -18.28
CA GLU A 217 -17.94 -14.74 -18.79
C GLU A 217 -19.16 -15.21 -17.98
N ASP A 218 -19.10 -16.38 -17.37
CA ASP A 218 -20.12 -16.97 -16.51
C ASP A 218 -20.00 -16.54 -15.04
N ARG A 219 -19.04 -15.65 -14.73
CA ARG A 219 -18.71 -15.17 -13.39
C ARG A 219 -18.14 -16.22 -12.44
N ASN A 220 -17.55 -17.28 -12.98
CA ASN A 220 -16.74 -18.20 -12.17
C ASN A 220 -15.30 -17.69 -12.09
N THR A 221 -14.63 -18.00 -11.00
CA THR A 221 -13.20 -17.68 -10.87
C THR A 221 -12.41 -18.59 -11.83
N GLU A 222 -11.70 -18.02 -12.80
CA GLU A 222 -10.79 -18.75 -13.71
C GLU A 222 -9.33 -18.65 -13.31
N ALA A 223 -8.97 -17.57 -12.58
CA ALA A 223 -7.60 -17.31 -12.12
C ALA A 223 -7.60 -16.36 -10.95
N THR A 224 -6.44 -16.10 -10.35
CA THR A 224 -6.26 -15.10 -9.31
C THR A 224 -5.07 -14.21 -9.65
N VAL A 225 -5.27 -12.90 -9.63
CA VAL A 225 -4.18 -11.93 -9.79
C VAL A 225 -3.65 -11.53 -8.41
N CYS A 226 -2.32 -11.50 -8.29
CA CYS A 226 -1.62 -10.96 -7.13
C CYS A 226 -0.81 -9.74 -7.53
N ILE A 227 -0.95 -8.68 -6.73
CA ILE A 227 -0.10 -7.49 -6.81
C ILE A 227 0.56 -7.34 -5.44
N ALA A 228 1.89 -7.33 -5.38
CA ALA A 228 2.66 -7.15 -4.16
C ALA A 228 3.44 -5.84 -4.27
N ARG A 229 3.41 -5.04 -3.21
CA ARG A 229 4.14 -3.77 -3.12
C ARG A 229 5.20 -3.86 -2.04
N ASP A 230 6.43 -3.48 -2.35
CA ASP A 230 7.47 -3.27 -1.33
C ASP A 230 7.13 -2.04 -0.48
N ILE A 231 6.86 -2.29 0.80
CA ILE A 231 6.59 -1.27 1.82
C ILE A 231 7.74 -1.13 2.82
N THR A 232 8.92 -1.68 2.54
CA THR A 232 10.06 -1.71 3.48
C THR A 232 10.46 -0.32 3.92
N LYS A 233 10.65 0.58 2.97
CA LYS A 233 11.01 1.98 3.27
C LYS A 233 9.93 2.70 4.06
N GLN A 234 8.67 2.48 3.71
CA GLN A 234 7.52 3.07 4.40
C GLN A 234 7.44 2.52 5.84
N ALA A 235 7.52 1.21 6.03
CA ALA A 235 7.48 0.59 7.35
C ALA A 235 8.62 1.05 8.26
N ILE A 236 9.85 1.17 7.73
CA ILE A 236 11.00 1.71 8.47
C ILE A 236 10.78 3.19 8.83
N ALA A 237 10.21 3.98 7.92
CA ALA A 237 9.93 5.39 8.18
C ALA A 237 8.82 5.54 9.25
N GLU A 238 7.77 4.75 9.19
CA GLU A 238 6.70 4.71 10.20
C GLU A 238 7.24 4.28 11.57
N GLU A 239 8.08 3.26 11.63
CA GLU A 239 8.71 2.77 12.87
C GLU A 239 9.64 3.84 13.48
N LYS A 240 10.45 4.50 12.66
CA LYS A 240 11.27 5.64 13.10
C LYS A 240 10.42 6.83 13.56
N ALA A 241 9.38 7.17 12.83
CA ALA A 241 8.47 8.25 13.21
C ALA A 241 7.77 7.95 14.53
N TRP A 242 7.31 6.71 14.72
CA TRP A 242 6.71 6.25 15.98
C TRP A 242 7.73 6.34 17.13
N HIS A 243 8.95 5.85 16.92
CA HIS A 243 10.03 5.89 17.92
C HIS A 243 10.33 7.35 18.33
N ASN A 244 10.51 8.25 17.35
CA ASN A 244 10.78 9.66 17.60
C ASN A 244 9.61 10.37 18.31
N ALA A 245 8.37 9.96 18.05
CA ALA A 245 7.19 10.53 18.69
C ALA A 245 7.01 10.07 20.17
N HIS A 246 7.66 8.97 20.56
CA HIS A 246 7.44 8.32 21.86
C HIS A 246 8.69 8.23 22.74
N HIS A 247 9.87 8.47 22.16
CA HIS A 247 11.13 8.42 22.90
C HIS A 247 11.86 9.77 22.86
N ASP A 248 12.64 10.05 23.90
CA ASP A 248 13.60 11.15 23.94
C ASP A 248 14.81 10.80 23.04
N LEU A 249 15.09 11.64 22.06
CA LEU A 249 16.12 11.35 21.04
C LEU A 249 17.56 11.33 21.60
N LEU A 250 17.78 11.99 22.73
CA LEU A 250 19.12 12.04 23.33
C LEU A 250 19.40 10.79 24.18
N THR A 251 18.44 10.40 25.01
CA THR A 251 18.62 9.33 25.98
C THR A 251 18.09 7.97 25.54
N GLY A 252 17.23 7.95 24.53
CA GLY A 252 16.50 6.76 24.08
C GLY A 252 15.38 6.30 25.03
N LEU A 253 15.22 6.97 26.17
CA LEU A 253 14.13 6.67 27.13
C LEU A 253 12.77 7.06 26.58
N PRO A 254 11.66 6.50 27.08
CA PRO A 254 10.32 7.04 26.93
C PRO A 254 10.29 8.54 27.18
N ASN A 255 9.64 9.28 26.26
CA ASN A 255 9.40 10.70 26.45
C ASN A 255 8.13 10.95 27.28
N ARG A 256 7.78 12.23 27.52
CA ARG A 256 6.59 12.61 28.30
C ARG A 256 5.30 11.95 27.81
N ARG A 257 5.15 11.81 26.49
CA ARG A 257 3.94 11.23 25.89
C ARG A 257 3.81 9.75 26.22
N LEU A 258 4.87 8.98 25.96
CA LEU A 258 4.88 7.53 26.23
C LEU A 258 4.81 7.25 27.75
N PHE A 259 5.45 8.10 28.56
CA PHE A 259 5.36 8.00 30.02
C PHE A 259 3.90 8.13 30.50
N LEU A 260 3.16 9.15 30.04
CA LEU A 260 1.78 9.35 30.45
C LEU A 260 0.86 8.22 29.99
N ASP A 261 1.06 7.69 28.79
CA ASP A 261 0.31 6.53 28.30
C ASP A 261 0.57 5.29 29.19
N ARG A 262 1.84 5.00 29.51
CA ARG A 262 2.19 3.89 30.40
C ARG A 262 1.66 4.08 31.83
N LEU A 263 1.70 5.31 32.35
CA LEU A 263 1.13 5.62 33.65
C LEU A 263 -0.37 5.37 33.70
N GLU A 264 -1.09 5.78 32.66
CA GLU A 264 -2.54 5.53 32.55
C GLU A 264 -2.85 4.02 32.47
N GLN A 265 -2.07 3.27 31.71
CA GLN A 265 -2.18 1.81 31.64
C GLN A 265 -1.84 1.16 32.98
N GLY A 266 -0.79 1.62 33.65
CA GLY A 266 -0.40 1.17 34.99
C GLY A 266 -1.47 1.38 36.04
N VAL A 267 -2.11 2.56 36.07
CA VAL A 267 -3.23 2.85 36.97
C VAL A 267 -4.42 1.93 36.71
N LYS A 268 -4.83 1.76 35.43
CA LYS A 268 -5.89 0.81 35.07
C LYS A 268 -5.57 -0.64 35.45
N HIS A 269 -4.31 -1.02 35.39
CA HIS A 269 -3.87 -2.36 35.84
C HIS A 269 -3.93 -2.48 37.37
N ALA A 270 -3.45 -1.48 38.08
CA ALA A 270 -3.50 -1.41 39.53
C ALA A 270 -4.92 -1.53 40.08
N ASP A 271 -5.89 -0.83 39.47
CA ASP A 271 -7.32 -0.94 39.81
C ASP A 271 -7.87 -2.37 39.70
N ARG A 272 -7.49 -3.07 38.65
CA ARG A 272 -7.99 -4.43 38.39
C ARG A 272 -7.35 -5.48 39.30
N THR A 273 -6.09 -5.28 39.67
CA THR A 273 -5.29 -6.25 40.43
C THR A 273 -5.16 -5.92 41.88
N SER A 274 -5.61 -4.76 42.33
CA SER A 274 -5.41 -4.19 43.66
C SER A 274 -3.92 -4.13 44.08
N LEU A 275 -3.03 -4.00 43.10
CA LEU A 275 -1.61 -3.76 43.29
C LEU A 275 -1.34 -2.26 43.40
N ALA A 276 -0.36 -1.88 44.20
CA ALA A 276 0.07 -0.48 44.27
C ALA A 276 0.97 -0.10 43.08
N LEU A 277 0.96 1.18 42.75
CA LEU A 277 1.86 1.78 41.77
C LEU A 277 2.50 3.02 42.40
N SER A 278 3.76 3.30 42.11
CA SER A 278 4.45 4.48 42.58
C SER A 278 5.05 5.26 41.42
N VAL A 279 5.06 6.57 41.52
CA VAL A 279 5.75 7.48 40.60
C VAL A 279 6.88 8.19 41.34
N LEU A 280 8.07 8.14 40.78
CA LEU A 280 9.21 8.95 41.19
C LEU A 280 9.38 10.08 40.18
N PHE A 281 9.47 11.30 40.64
CA PHE A 281 9.85 12.47 39.83
C PHE A 281 11.21 12.98 40.30
N MET A 282 12.11 13.24 39.37
CA MET A 282 13.51 13.51 39.65
C MET A 282 14.01 14.70 38.86
N ASP A 283 14.83 15.53 39.48
CA ASP A 283 15.55 16.67 38.89
C ASP A 283 17.03 16.56 39.25
N LEU A 284 17.92 16.75 38.27
CA LEU A 284 19.36 16.63 38.47
C LEU A 284 19.92 17.95 39.02
N ASP A 285 20.38 17.93 40.25
CA ASP A 285 20.97 19.10 40.89
C ASP A 285 22.37 19.38 40.31
N GLY A 286 22.65 20.63 39.97
CA GLY A 286 23.93 21.03 39.41
C GLY A 286 24.10 20.78 37.91
N PHE A 287 23.08 20.33 37.20
CA PHE A 287 23.19 20.06 35.75
C PHE A 287 23.50 21.31 34.94
N LYS A 288 22.93 22.47 35.32
CA LYS A 288 23.21 23.74 34.65
C LYS A 288 24.69 24.13 34.77
N GLU A 289 25.29 23.95 35.94
CA GLU A 289 26.73 24.23 36.19
C GLU A 289 27.61 23.32 35.31
N VAL A 290 27.23 22.10 35.06
CA VAL A 290 27.94 21.20 34.14
C VAL A 290 27.90 21.74 32.71
N ASN A 291 26.75 22.22 32.24
CA ASN A 291 26.63 22.86 30.94
C ASN A 291 27.46 24.13 30.83
N ASP A 292 27.42 24.97 31.87
CA ASP A 292 28.17 26.25 31.90
C ASP A 292 29.69 26.05 31.95
N LEU A 293 30.18 24.98 32.60
CA LEU A 293 31.60 24.68 32.76
C LEU A 293 32.20 23.86 31.61
N PHE A 294 31.41 22.91 31.05
CA PHE A 294 31.93 21.92 30.12
C PHE A 294 31.24 21.94 28.74
N GLY A 295 30.25 22.81 28.57
CA GLY A 295 29.48 22.94 27.34
C GLY A 295 28.31 21.93 27.21
N HIS A 296 27.38 22.25 26.32
CA HIS A 296 26.14 21.46 26.13
C HIS A 296 26.41 20.00 25.70
N GLU A 297 27.43 19.75 24.91
CA GLU A 297 27.80 18.36 24.55
C GLU A 297 28.18 17.50 25.77
N ALA A 298 28.81 18.11 26.78
CA ALA A 298 29.12 17.41 28.03
C ALA A 298 27.86 17.12 28.84
N GLY A 299 26.89 18.07 28.87
CA GLY A 299 25.55 17.88 29.46
C GLY A 299 24.78 16.77 28.77
N ASP A 300 24.79 16.73 27.44
CA ASP A 300 24.12 15.68 26.68
C ASP A 300 24.67 14.27 26.99
N ARG A 301 26.00 14.16 27.08
CA ARG A 301 26.67 12.90 27.49
C ARG A 301 26.32 12.53 28.93
N LEU A 302 26.20 13.51 29.82
CA LEU A 302 25.81 13.28 31.21
C LEU A 302 24.37 12.77 31.29
N LEU A 303 23.42 13.40 30.56
CA LEU A 303 22.04 12.95 30.50
C LEU A 303 21.89 11.52 29.97
N SER A 304 22.66 11.18 28.93
CA SER A 304 22.68 9.80 28.39
C SER A 304 23.27 8.80 29.40
N ALA A 305 24.29 9.18 30.15
CA ALA A 305 24.90 8.34 31.18
C ALA A 305 23.98 8.18 32.42
N VAL A 306 23.25 9.24 32.81
CA VAL A 306 22.21 9.20 33.84
C VAL A 306 21.10 8.24 33.43
N ALA A 307 20.60 8.31 32.19
CA ALA A 307 19.58 7.43 31.68
C ALA A 307 19.97 5.96 31.82
N GLY A 308 21.22 5.61 31.49
CA GLY A 308 21.74 4.24 31.67
C GLY A 308 21.71 3.80 33.11
N ARG A 309 22.23 4.61 34.05
CA ARG A 309 22.24 4.25 35.48
C ARG A 309 20.84 4.13 36.07
N LEU A 310 19.92 5.00 35.65
CA LEU A 310 18.52 4.90 36.09
C LEU A 310 17.87 3.59 35.64
N THR A 311 18.12 3.19 34.39
CA THR A 311 17.60 1.93 33.85
C THR A 311 18.18 0.71 34.61
N ASP A 312 19.44 0.76 35.02
CA ASP A 312 20.07 -0.31 35.80
C ASP A 312 19.55 -0.42 37.26
N CYS A 313 18.92 0.65 37.80
CA CYS A 313 18.36 0.67 39.15
C CYS A 313 16.93 0.12 39.25
N VAL A 314 16.26 -0.16 38.13
CA VAL A 314 14.85 -0.58 38.09
C VAL A 314 14.70 -1.91 37.37
N ARG A 315 13.54 -2.55 37.49
CA ARG A 315 13.25 -3.83 36.83
C ARG A 315 12.75 -3.59 35.40
N GLU A 316 12.73 -4.65 34.58
CA GLU A 316 12.26 -4.61 33.18
C GLU A 316 10.79 -4.19 33.05
N GLU A 317 9.95 -4.54 34.02
CA GLU A 317 8.54 -4.15 34.08
C GLU A 317 8.32 -2.68 34.47
N ASP A 318 9.32 -2.01 35.06
CA ASP A 318 9.23 -0.61 35.43
C ASP A 318 9.51 0.31 34.25
N THR A 319 9.11 1.54 34.32
CA THR A 319 9.33 2.51 33.23
C THR A 319 10.18 3.67 33.71
N VAL A 320 11.36 3.85 33.12
CA VAL A 320 12.16 5.07 33.24
C VAL A 320 11.83 5.98 32.05
N ALA A 321 11.67 7.27 32.27
CA ALA A 321 11.38 8.25 31.22
C ALA A 321 12.14 9.56 31.48
N ARG A 322 12.35 10.34 30.39
CA ARG A 322 12.83 11.72 30.46
C ARG A 322 11.73 12.64 29.96
N LEU A 323 11.30 13.60 30.79
CA LEU A 323 10.21 14.53 30.46
C LEU A 323 10.70 15.77 29.69
N GLY A 324 11.95 16.14 29.87
CA GLY A 324 12.63 17.27 29.22
C GLY A 324 13.72 17.85 30.12
N GLY A 325 14.68 18.58 29.54
CA GLY A 325 15.77 19.18 30.34
C GLY A 325 16.53 18.14 31.16
N ASP A 326 16.58 18.34 32.47
CA ASP A 326 17.17 17.50 33.51
C ASP A 326 16.13 16.72 34.34
N GLU A 327 14.87 16.68 33.88
CA GLU A 327 13.76 15.99 34.55
C GLU A 327 13.63 14.53 34.09
N PHE A 328 13.69 13.60 35.04
CA PHE A 328 13.47 12.18 34.82
C PHE A 328 12.31 11.67 35.69
N THR A 329 11.68 10.60 35.27
CA THR A 329 10.58 9.97 36.01
C THR A 329 10.69 8.45 35.96
N VAL A 330 10.16 7.80 37.00
CA VAL A 330 10.04 6.34 37.04
C VAL A 330 8.63 5.95 37.44
N ILE A 331 8.07 4.95 36.76
CA ILE A 331 6.87 4.24 37.19
C ILE A 331 7.31 2.90 37.76
N LEU A 332 7.05 2.67 39.02
CA LEU A 332 7.25 1.38 39.68
C LEU A 332 5.92 0.63 39.75
N THR A 333 5.89 -0.55 39.13
CA THR A 333 4.69 -1.39 39.08
C THR A 333 4.79 -2.54 40.09
N GLY A 334 3.66 -2.85 40.75
CA GLY A 334 3.60 -4.00 41.68
C GLY A 334 4.39 -3.81 43.00
N ALA A 335 4.69 -2.57 43.36
CA ALA A 335 5.27 -2.30 44.70
C ALA A 335 4.28 -2.75 45.78
N LYS A 336 4.71 -3.66 46.65
CA LYS A 336 3.84 -4.18 47.71
C LYS A 336 3.73 -3.25 48.89
N GLN A 337 4.77 -2.46 49.13
CA GLN A 337 4.88 -1.53 50.27
C GLN A 337 5.52 -0.23 49.81
N ARG A 338 5.30 0.84 50.58
CA ARG A 338 5.92 2.14 50.29
C ARG A 338 7.44 2.11 50.36
N GLU A 339 7.94 1.27 51.23
CA GLU A 339 9.36 1.04 51.45
C GLU A 339 10.07 0.52 50.18
N ASP A 340 9.38 -0.24 49.33
CA ASP A 340 9.95 -0.71 48.04
C ASP A 340 10.35 0.45 47.14
N ALA A 341 9.51 1.48 47.04
CA ALA A 341 9.80 2.68 46.22
C ALA A 341 10.91 3.55 46.86
N GLU A 342 10.98 3.61 48.20
CA GLU A 342 12.05 4.33 48.88
C GLU A 342 13.40 3.64 48.71
N GLN A 343 13.44 2.32 48.69
CA GLN A 343 14.67 1.58 48.38
C GLN A 343 15.16 1.84 46.97
N VAL A 344 14.24 1.90 45.98
CA VAL A 344 14.61 2.24 44.61
C VAL A 344 15.10 3.69 44.54
N ALA A 345 14.46 4.63 45.21
CA ALA A 345 14.91 6.02 45.27
C ALA A 345 16.31 6.13 45.90
N GLN A 346 16.58 5.41 46.97
CA GLN A 346 17.92 5.38 47.57
C GLN A 346 18.96 4.75 46.65
N SER A 347 18.62 3.67 45.96
CA SER A 347 19.51 3.02 44.97
C SER A 347 19.84 3.97 43.81
N ILE A 348 18.89 4.76 43.37
CA ILE A 348 19.08 5.80 42.33
C ILE A 348 20.05 6.88 42.83
N ILE A 349 19.85 7.38 44.07
CA ILE A 349 20.74 8.39 44.68
C ILE A 349 22.16 7.85 44.75
N ASP A 350 22.35 6.67 45.32
CA ASP A 350 23.67 6.05 45.46
C ASP A 350 24.37 5.87 44.10
N ALA A 351 23.60 5.45 43.07
CA ALA A 351 24.11 5.30 41.71
C ALA A 351 24.50 6.62 41.04
N LEU A 352 23.73 7.69 41.27
CA LEU A 352 24.01 9.00 40.64
C LEU A 352 25.11 9.80 41.37
N GLU A 353 25.32 9.57 42.67
CA GLU A 353 26.45 10.15 43.43
C GLU A 353 27.81 9.65 42.97
N MET A 354 27.85 8.46 42.33
CA MET A 354 29.10 7.94 41.75
C MET A 354 29.57 8.85 40.60
N PRO A 355 30.88 9.21 40.54
CA PRO A 355 31.37 10.12 39.52
C PRO A 355 31.06 9.64 38.08
N PHE A 356 30.64 10.56 37.21
CA PHE A 356 30.51 10.34 35.77
C PHE A 356 31.82 10.73 35.07
N GLN A 357 32.28 9.91 34.12
CA GLN A 357 33.45 10.24 33.31
C GLN A 357 32.99 11.02 32.06
N ILE A 358 33.03 12.33 32.12
CA ILE A 358 32.61 13.23 31.03
C ILE A 358 33.83 13.94 30.48
N ALA A 359 34.15 13.79 29.20
CA ALA A 359 35.33 14.37 28.57
C ALA A 359 36.62 14.10 29.34
N GLN A 360 36.83 12.89 29.86
CA GLN A 360 37.95 12.42 30.67
C GLN A 360 38.10 13.12 32.04
N LYS A 361 37.07 13.80 32.50
CA LYS A 361 37.01 14.40 33.83
C LYS A 361 35.93 13.80 34.68
N PRO A 362 36.17 13.59 35.98
CA PRO A 362 35.12 13.13 36.88
C PRO A 362 34.16 14.30 37.19
N VAL A 363 32.89 14.12 36.87
CA VAL A 363 31.78 15.04 37.19
C VAL A 363 30.91 14.38 38.24
N ARG A 364 30.52 15.13 39.26
CA ARG A 364 29.57 14.69 40.29
C ARG A 364 28.32 15.55 40.19
N ILE A 365 27.18 14.91 40.27
CA ILE A 365 25.89 15.55 40.39
C ILE A 365 25.12 14.89 41.53
N SER A 366 24.09 15.53 42.03
CA SER A 366 23.10 14.92 42.91
C SER A 366 21.72 14.93 42.23
N VAL A 367 20.75 14.37 42.90
CA VAL A 367 19.37 14.30 42.40
C VAL A 367 18.40 14.59 43.52
N SER A 368 17.36 15.36 43.23
CA SER A 368 16.23 15.56 44.13
C SER A 368 15.05 14.69 43.64
N ILE A 369 14.51 13.82 44.52
CA ILE A 369 13.46 12.86 44.16
C ILE A 369 12.19 13.12 44.96
N GLY A 370 11.05 13.15 44.28
CA GLY A 370 9.72 13.11 44.92
C GLY A 370 9.00 11.81 44.59
N ILE A 371 8.31 11.24 45.57
CA ILE A 371 7.63 9.96 45.47
C ILE A 371 6.14 10.17 45.76
N SER A 372 5.28 9.65 44.88
CA SER A 372 3.84 9.54 45.08
C SER A 372 3.34 8.11 44.90
N PHE A 373 2.25 7.78 45.56
CA PHE A 373 1.69 6.43 45.60
C PHE A 373 0.23 6.39 45.15
N TYR A 374 -0.08 5.47 44.26
CA TYR A 374 -1.45 5.16 43.86
C TYR A 374 -2.01 4.01 44.68
N PRO A 375 -3.24 4.07 45.20
CA PRO A 375 -4.21 5.19 45.07
C PRO A 375 -4.15 6.19 46.22
N GLN A 376 -3.18 6.08 47.17
CA GLN A 376 -3.19 6.84 48.45
C GLN A 376 -3.02 8.33 48.28
N ASP A 377 -2.09 8.77 47.41
CA ASP A 377 -1.74 10.18 47.28
C ASP A 377 -2.55 10.87 46.18
N ALA A 378 -2.97 10.08 45.15
CA ALA A 378 -3.81 10.59 44.07
C ALA A 378 -4.57 9.45 43.37
N SER A 379 -5.72 9.80 42.75
CA SER A 379 -6.59 8.83 42.04
C SER A 379 -6.52 8.90 40.52
N THR A 380 -5.74 9.85 39.96
CA THR A 380 -5.56 10.00 38.53
C THR A 380 -4.09 10.07 38.13
N PRO A 381 -3.70 9.63 36.93
CA PRO A 381 -2.32 9.69 36.45
C PRO A 381 -1.69 11.08 36.53
N VAL A 382 -2.45 12.12 36.16
CA VAL A 382 -1.97 13.50 36.17
C VAL A 382 -1.74 13.99 37.60
N ALA A 383 -2.70 13.77 38.49
CA ALA A 383 -2.57 14.18 39.91
C ALA A 383 -1.43 13.43 40.61
N LEU A 384 -1.20 12.15 40.23
CA LEU A 384 -0.10 11.37 40.77
C LEU A 384 1.27 11.93 40.36
N LEU A 385 1.42 12.33 39.12
CA LEU A 385 2.64 12.97 38.63
C LEU A 385 2.87 14.34 39.29
N GLU A 386 1.81 15.16 39.44
CA GLU A 386 1.85 16.44 40.12
C GLU A 386 2.22 16.30 41.60
N ALA A 387 1.71 15.27 42.28
CA ALA A 387 2.07 14.97 43.66
C ALA A 387 3.55 14.64 43.80
N ALA A 388 4.09 13.80 42.90
CA ALA A 388 5.52 13.45 42.88
C ALA A 388 6.39 14.71 42.63
N ASP A 389 6.01 15.56 41.65
CA ASP A 389 6.72 16.83 41.37
C ASP A 389 6.74 17.75 42.59
N GLN A 390 5.59 17.93 43.26
CA GLN A 390 5.52 18.75 44.51
C GLN A 390 6.41 18.18 45.60
N ALA A 391 6.48 16.85 45.74
CA ALA A 391 7.37 16.22 46.71
C ALA A 391 8.85 16.45 46.38
N MET A 392 9.22 16.30 45.11
CA MET A 392 10.57 16.61 44.62
C MET A 392 10.98 18.07 44.90
N TYR A 393 10.08 19.03 44.63
CA TYR A 393 10.35 20.42 44.90
C TYR A 393 10.56 20.72 46.41
N LYS A 394 9.82 20.01 47.28
CA LYS A 394 10.02 20.12 48.74
C LYS A 394 11.38 19.50 49.13
N ALA A 395 11.77 18.36 48.56
CA ALA A 395 13.06 17.74 48.79
C ALA A 395 14.20 18.69 48.40
N LYS A 396 14.14 19.29 47.22
CA LYS A 396 15.11 20.28 46.72
C LYS A 396 15.26 21.50 47.64
N LYS A 397 14.15 22.04 48.18
CA LYS A 397 14.18 23.16 49.11
C LYS A 397 14.70 22.82 50.50
N SER A 398 14.45 21.65 51.01
CA SER A 398 14.89 21.22 52.34
C SER A 398 16.35 20.69 52.34
N GLY A 399 16.97 20.54 51.20
CA GLY A 399 18.28 19.90 51.05
C GLY A 399 18.25 18.41 51.30
N SER A 400 17.08 17.79 51.21
CA SER A 400 16.91 16.33 51.33
C SER A 400 16.97 15.70 49.93
N SER A 401 17.65 14.60 49.78
CA SER A 401 17.77 13.91 48.49
C SER A 401 16.45 13.31 47.97
N TRP A 402 15.51 13.01 48.88
CA TRP A 402 14.17 12.60 48.50
C TRP A 402 13.09 12.93 49.53
N MET A 403 11.85 12.98 49.08
CA MET A 403 10.67 13.22 49.91
C MET A 403 9.42 12.55 49.37
N ARG A 404 8.55 12.10 50.24
CA ARG A 404 7.18 11.64 49.91
C ARG A 404 6.22 12.83 49.80
N PHE A 405 5.19 12.68 48.97
CA PHE A 405 4.05 13.61 48.95
C PHE A 405 3.22 13.57 50.22
#